data_d17b28d1f69e8f3f6e7d0ccd8dbef263
#
_entry.id   d17b28d1f69e8f3f6e7d0ccd8dbef263
#
_cell.length_a   1.000
_cell.length_b   1.000
_cell.length_c   1.000
_cell.angle_alpha   90.00
_cell.angle_beta   90.00
_cell.angle_gamma   90.00
#
_symmetry.space_group_name_H-M   'P 1'
#
loop_
_entity.id
_entity.type
_entity.pdbx_description
1 polymer ?
#
loop_
_entity_poly.entity_id
_entity_poly.type
_entity_poly.pdbx_seq_one_letter_code
_entity_poly.pdbx_strand_id
1 'polypeptide(L)'
;MLKHPKLTQFHALGLHGMAKAFDELAANGQAEGLDRLEWLTLLLDREASLRQDKRFTARLRAARLRQQAAVEDVDYRSPRGLDRALFQKLAEGDWIKGHDNLVLVGPTGVGKSWLAAALGHKACRDNQSVLYQRVPRLFEDLALGRGDGRHPRLLKSLGRADLLILDDWGLEPLDAGARHDLLEILEERYGRRSTMITSQLPVDRWHDIIGDPTYADAILDRLIHNAHRIELSGESLRRGRGKQPNKA
;
A
#
# COMPACT_ATOMS: atom_id res chain seq x y z
N MET A 1 -40.38 19.65 -0.82
CA MET A 1 -40.55 18.44 0.02
C MET A 1 -39.93 18.73 1.40
N LEU A 2 -40.70 18.70 2.47
CA LEU A 2 -40.20 18.83 3.84
C LEU A 2 -39.36 17.58 4.15
N LYS A 3 -38.09 17.75 4.45
CA LYS A 3 -37.22 16.64 4.84
C LYS A 3 -37.73 16.05 6.16
N HIS A 4 -37.88 14.73 6.22
CA HIS A 4 -38.33 14.04 7.43
C HIS A 4 -37.43 14.41 8.62
N PRO A 5 -37.98 14.81 9.80
CA PRO A 5 -37.19 15.27 10.94
C PRO A 5 -36.08 14.31 11.37
N LYS A 6 -36.30 12.99 11.20
CA LYS A 6 -35.28 11.94 11.48
C LYS A 6 -34.06 12.00 10.56
N LEU A 7 -34.23 12.40 9.30
CA LEU A 7 -33.07 12.57 8.38
C LEU A 7 -32.15 13.68 8.86
N THR A 8 -32.72 14.79 9.33
CA THR A 8 -31.91 15.89 9.91
C THR A 8 -31.13 15.41 11.14
N GLN A 9 -31.77 14.61 11.99
CA GLN A 9 -31.12 14.05 13.18
C GLN A 9 -29.97 13.07 12.81
N PHE A 10 -30.15 12.16 11.83
CA PHE A 10 -29.09 11.29 11.34
C PHE A 10 -27.89 12.07 10.82
N HIS A 11 -28.12 13.12 10.03
CA HIS A 11 -27.06 13.98 9.52
C HIS A 11 -26.32 14.72 10.64
N ALA A 12 -27.03 15.24 11.63
CA ALA A 12 -26.44 15.92 12.80
C ALA A 12 -25.53 14.99 13.63
N LEU A 13 -25.90 13.70 13.71
CA LEU A 13 -25.12 12.66 14.39
C LEU A 13 -24.01 12.05 13.50
N GLY A 14 -23.86 12.51 12.24
CA GLY A 14 -22.88 11.98 11.31
C GLY A 14 -23.21 10.56 10.79
N LEU A 15 -24.46 10.12 10.90
CA LEU A 15 -24.96 8.80 10.47
C LEU A 15 -25.48 8.87 9.02
N HIS A 16 -24.56 9.20 8.09
CA HIS A 16 -24.93 9.49 6.70
C HIS A 16 -25.40 8.25 5.92
N GLY A 17 -24.84 7.07 6.22
CA GLY A 17 -25.26 5.81 5.63
C GLY A 17 -26.66 5.41 6.05
N MET A 18 -26.96 5.56 7.36
CA MET A 18 -28.30 5.33 7.89
C MET A 18 -29.31 6.32 7.30
N ALA A 19 -28.95 7.61 7.18
CA ALA A 19 -29.81 8.62 6.56
C ALA A 19 -30.18 8.24 5.12
N LYS A 20 -29.19 7.82 4.33
CA LYS A 20 -29.40 7.39 2.94
C LYS A 20 -30.28 6.16 2.85
N ALA A 21 -30.01 5.13 3.66
CA ALA A 21 -30.82 3.91 3.68
C ALA A 21 -32.26 4.18 4.14
N PHE A 22 -32.43 5.03 5.15
CA PHE A 22 -33.76 5.44 5.62
C PHE A 22 -34.60 6.10 4.50
N ASP A 23 -33.98 7.03 3.75
CA ASP A 23 -34.65 7.74 2.66
C ASP A 23 -35.00 6.79 1.50
N GLU A 24 -34.10 5.88 1.13
CA GLU A 24 -34.30 4.85 0.10
C GLU A 24 -35.44 3.88 0.47
N LEU A 25 -35.44 3.37 1.71
CA LEU A 25 -36.48 2.44 2.19
C LEU A 25 -37.87 3.11 2.26
N ALA A 26 -37.91 4.38 2.70
CA ALA A 26 -39.14 5.15 2.75
C ALA A 26 -39.70 5.47 1.36
N ALA A 27 -38.84 5.76 0.39
CA ALA A 27 -39.23 6.08 -0.99
C ALA A 27 -39.76 4.87 -1.76
N ASN A 28 -39.22 3.66 -1.49
CA ASN A 28 -39.52 2.44 -2.24
C ASN A 28 -40.60 1.55 -1.61
N GLY A 29 -41.18 1.95 -0.48
CA GLY A 29 -42.18 1.14 0.24
C GLY A 29 -41.65 -0.18 0.82
N GLN A 30 -40.33 -0.41 0.73
CA GLN A 30 -39.68 -1.65 1.18
C GLN A 30 -39.66 -1.80 2.71
N ALA A 31 -39.98 -0.72 3.44
CA ALA A 31 -40.06 -0.73 4.89
C ALA A 31 -41.27 -1.51 5.43
N GLU A 32 -42.35 -1.67 4.64
CA GLU A 32 -43.64 -2.25 5.10
C GLU A 32 -43.54 -3.77 5.30
N GLY A 33 -42.56 -4.46 4.69
CA GLY A 33 -42.39 -5.91 4.82
C GLY A 33 -41.33 -6.35 5.82
N LEU A 34 -40.58 -5.42 6.43
CA LEU A 34 -39.49 -5.72 7.34
C LEU A 34 -39.94 -5.65 8.81
N ASP A 35 -39.44 -6.58 9.63
CA ASP A 35 -39.58 -6.42 11.07
C ASP A 35 -38.64 -5.31 11.60
N ARG A 36 -38.84 -4.92 12.85
CA ARG A 36 -38.11 -3.81 13.46
C ARG A 36 -36.58 -4.08 13.54
N LEU A 37 -36.20 -5.33 13.76
CA LEU A 37 -34.78 -5.73 13.90
C LEU A 37 -34.12 -5.78 12.54
N GLU A 38 -34.79 -6.35 11.54
CA GLU A 38 -34.31 -6.38 10.15
C GLU A 38 -34.09 -4.95 9.63
N TRP A 39 -35.07 -4.07 9.87
CA TRP A 39 -34.96 -2.67 9.46
C TRP A 39 -33.78 -1.95 10.11
N LEU A 40 -33.58 -2.14 11.44
CA LEU A 40 -32.42 -1.56 12.14
C LEU A 40 -31.11 -2.14 11.64
N THR A 41 -31.04 -3.44 11.40
CA THR A 41 -29.86 -4.11 10.85
C THR A 41 -29.45 -3.53 9.51
N LEU A 42 -30.40 -3.35 8.59
CA LEU A 42 -30.13 -2.73 7.28
C LEU A 42 -29.57 -1.31 7.40
N LEU A 43 -30.08 -0.50 8.31
CA LEU A 43 -29.56 0.85 8.53
C LEU A 43 -28.13 0.82 9.07
N LEU A 44 -27.85 -0.05 10.05
CA LEU A 44 -26.52 -0.21 10.65
C LEU A 44 -25.50 -0.72 9.63
N ASP A 45 -25.87 -1.72 8.83
CA ASP A 45 -25.00 -2.28 7.79
C ASP A 45 -24.66 -1.22 6.73
N ARG A 46 -25.61 -0.38 6.36
CA ARG A 46 -25.36 0.70 5.40
C ARG A 46 -24.41 1.76 5.96
N GLU A 47 -24.56 2.10 7.25
CA GLU A 47 -23.64 3.02 7.92
C GLU A 47 -22.23 2.42 8.05
N ALA A 48 -22.14 1.15 8.44
CA ALA A 48 -20.89 0.44 8.55
C ALA A 48 -20.14 0.39 7.20
N SER A 49 -20.85 0.00 6.13
CA SER A 49 -20.31 -0.02 4.76
C SER A 49 -19.82 1.35 4.31
N LEU A 50 -20.63 2.40 4.49
CA LEU A 50 -20.24 3.76 4.11
C LEU A 50 -18.99 4.24 4.86
N ARG A 51 -18.89 3.92 6.16
CA ARG A 51 -17.70 4.27 6.95
C ARG A 51 -16.48 3.48 6.50
N GLN A 52 -16.64 2.20 6.19
CA GLN A 52 -15.56 1.36 5.66
C GLN A 52 -15.04 1.90 4.33
N ASP A 53 -15.93 2.24 3.40
CA ASP A 53 -15.59 2.81 2.10
C ASP A 53 -14.85 4.15 2.23
N LYS A 54 -15.33 5.05 3.11
CA LYS A 54 -14.66 6.32 3.39
C LYS A 54 -13.25 6.12 3.97
N ARG A 55 -13.10 5.19 4.92
CA ARG A 55 -11.79 4.86 5.51
C ARG A 55 -10.85 4.25 4.50
N PHE A 56 -11.35 3.32 3.66
CA PHE A 56 -10.56 2.73 2.57
C PHE A 56 -10.11 3.80 1.58
N THR A 57 -11.01 4.64 1.10
CA THR A 57 -10.69 5.73 0.17
C THR A 57 -9.64 6.69 0.75
N ALA A 58 -9.76 7.04 2.03
CA ALA A 58 -8.80 7.90 2.71
C ALA A 58 -7.41 7.23 2.81
N ARG A 59 -7.35 5.93 3.16
CA ARG A 59 -6.08 5.16 3.20
C ARG A 59 -5.45 5.06 1.82
N LEU A 60 -6.24 4.72 0.81
CA LEU A 60 -5.75 4.58 -0.56
C LEU A 60 -5.18 5.92 -1.08
N ARG A 61 -5.85 7.03 -0.78
CA ARG A 61 -5.33 8.37 -1.12
C ARG A 61 -4.01 8.69 -0.38
N ALA A 62 -3.94 8.34 0.91
CA ALA A 62 -2.75 8.56 1.73
C ALA A 62 -1.58 7.67 1.29
N ALA A 63 -1.84 6.46 0.81
CA ALA A 63 -0.84 5.50 0.35
C ALA A 63 -0.02 6.00 -0.85
N ARG A 64 -0.57 6.89 -1.68
CA ARG A 64 0.07 7.47 -2.87
C ARG A 64 0.60 6.40 -3.84
N LEU A 65 -0.10 5.28 -3.97
CA LEU A 65 0.28 4.22 -4.90
C LEU A 65 0.35 4.78 -6.33
N ARG A 66 1.45 4.47 -7.01
CA ARG A 66 1.71 5.01 -8.36
C ARG A 66 0.83 4.37 -9.43
N GLN A 67 0.36 3.16 -9.19
CA GLN A 67 -0.42 2.38 -10.15
C GLN A 67 -1.72 1.91 -9.52
N GLN A 68 -2.79 1.93 -10.31
CA GLN A 68 -4.02 1.23 -9.97
C GLN A 68 -3.81 -0.24 -10.30
N ALA A 69 -3.56 -1.04 -9.28
CA ALA A 69 -3.28 -2.46 -9.38
C ALA A 69 -4.06 -3.21 -8.30
N ALA A 70 -4.62 -4.36 -8.66
CA ALA A 70 -5.30 -5.24 -7.73
C ALA A 70 -4.69 -6.63 -7.77
N VAL A 71 -4.70 -7.34 -6.65
CA VAL A 71 -4.14 -8.71 -6.57
C VAL A 71 -4.89 -9.69 -7.44
N GLU A 72 -6.15 -9.38 -7.73
CA GLU A 72 -7.03 -10.15 -8.62
C GLU A 72 -6.59 -10.07 -10.09
N ASP A 73 -5.92 -8.98 -10.48
CA ASP A 73 -5.49 -8.71 -11.86
C ASP A 73 -4.09 -9.24 -12.17
N VAL A 74 -3.50 -10.03 -11.26
CA VAL A 74 -2.15 -10.57 -11.45
C VAL A 74 -2.13 -11.61 -12.57
N ASP A 75 -1.36 -11.31 -13.62
CA ASP A 75 -1.10 -12.28 -14.67
C ASP A 75 -0.02 -13.29 -14.24
N TYR A 76 -0.45 -14.51 -13.94
CA TYR A 76 0.42 -15.65 -13.62
C TYR A 76 0.89 -16.43 -14.85
N ARG A 77 0.39 -16.12 -16.08
CA ARG A 77 0.78 -16.81 -17.30
C ARG A 77 2.07 -16.28 -17.89
N SER A 78 2.39 -15.03 -17.57
CA SER A 78 3.67 -14.41 -17.99
C SER A 78 4.86 -15.16 -17.41
N PRO A 79 5.84 -15.59 -18.26
CA PRO A 79 7.02 -16.34 -17.83
C PRO A 79 8.01 -15.40 -17.11
N ARG A 80 7.71 -15.01 -15.89
CA ARG A 80 8.52 -14.09 -15.07
C ARG A 80 8.98 -14.67 -13.73
N GLY A 81 8.82 -16.00 -13.55
CA GLY A 81 9.24 -16.67 -12.31
C GLY A 81 8.38 -16.33 -11.08
N LEU A 82 7.19 -15.75 -11.26
CA LEU A 82 6.32 -15.42 -10.14
C LEU A 82 5.66 -16.70 -9.59
N ASP A 83 6.05 -17.11 -8.39
CA ASP A 83 5.38 -18.18 -7.65
C ASP A 83 3.98 -17.72 -7.23
N ARG A 84 2.96 -18.39 -7.80
CA ARG A 84 1.56 -18.11 -7.54
C ARG A 84 1.17 -18.38 -6.08
N ALA A 85 1.63 -19.50 -5.51
CA ALA A 85 1.26 -19.89 -4.15
C ALA A 85 1.85 -18.90 -3.13
N LEU A 86 3.12 -18.54 -3.29
CA LEU A 86 3.78 -17.53 -2.47
C LEU A 86 3.08 -16.18 -2.59
N PHE A 87 2.78 -15.71 -3.81
CA PHE A 87 2.13 -14.41 -3.99
C PHE A 87 0.71 -14.37 -3.39
N GLN A 88 -0.06 -15.46 -3.54
CA GLN A 88 -1.39 -15.55 -2.93
C GLN A 88 -1.31 -15.53 -1.39
N LYS A 89 -0.35 -16.23 -0.80
CA LYS A 89 -0.09 -16.18 0.65
C LYS A 89 0.28 -14.77 1.12
N LEU A 90 1.12 -14.06 0.37
CA LEU A 90 1.46 -12.67 0.68
C LEU A 90 0.26 -11.74 0.55
N ALA A 91 -0.66 -12.01 -0.38
CA ALA A 91 -1.90 -11.25 -0.54
C ALA A 91 -2.89 -11.42 0.64
N GLU A 92 -2.75 -12.46 1.48
CA GLU A 92 -3.50 -12.61 2.73
C GLU A 92 -3.11 -11.57 3.77
N GLY A 93 -1.89 -11.01 3.69
CA GLY A 93 -1.44 -9.89 4.50
C GLY A 93 -0.95 -10.25 5.91
N ASP A 94 -0.81 -11.52 6.24
CA ASP A 94 -0.36 -11.96 7.58
C ASP A 94 1.09 -11.57 7.86
N TRP A 95 1.94 -11.51 6.83
CA TRP A 95 3.31 -11.02 6.94
C TRP A 95 3.38 -9.55 7.41
N ILE A 96 2.39 -8.71 7.05
CA ILE A 96 2.31 -7.33 7.53
C ILE A 96 1.95 -7.30 9.03
N LYS A 97 1.04 -8.16 9.46
CA LYS A 97 0.67 -8.30 10.88
C LYS A 97 1.82 -8.89 11.71
N GLY A 98 2.61 -9.80 11.10
CA GLY A 98 3.81 -10.40 11.68
C GLY A 98 5.01 -9.47 11.69
N HIS A 99 4.91 -8.29 11.06
CA HIS A 99 5.99 -7.31 10.90
C HIS A 99 7.18 -7.83 10.10
N ASP A 100 6.94 -8.79 9.20
CA ASP A 100 7.92 -9.27 8.25
C ASP A 100 8.11 -8.27 7.10
N ASN A 101 9.24 -8.37 6.42
CA ASN A 101 9.54 -7.57 5.25
C ASN A 101 9.28 -8.35 3.95
N LEU A 102 9.27 -7.65 2.83
CA LEU A 102 9.14 -8.25 1.51
C LEU A 102 10.10 -7.59 0.52
N VAL A 103 10.85 -8.41 -0.18
CA VAL A 103 11.80 -7.96 -1.22
C VAL A 103 11.38 -8.53 -2.58
N LEU A 104 11.20 -7.65 -3.56
CA LEU A 104 10.93 -7.99 -4.95
C LEU A 104 12.13 -7.57 -5.81
N VAL A 105 12.87 -8.53 -6.35
CA VAL A 105 14.02 -8.26 -7.22
C VAL A 105 13.76 -8.77 -8.64
N GLY A 106 14.44 -8.19 -9.62
CA GLY A 106 14.39 -8.63 -11.02
C GLY A 106 14.58 -7.49 -12.00
N PRO A 107 14.73 -7.77 -13.30
CA PRO A 107 15.02 -6.78 -14.34
C PRO A 107 13.91 -5.74 -14.51
N THR A 108 14.23 -4.68 -15.24
CA THR A 108 13.25 -3.63 -15.56
C THR A 108 12.09 -4.18 -16.38
N GLY A 109 10.86 -3.78 -16.00
CA GLY A 109 9.67 -4.06 -16.79
C GLY A 109 8.97 -5.39 -16.48
N VAL A 110 9.50 -6.25 -15.60
CA VAL A 110 8.87 -7.53 -15.19
C VAL A 110 7.67 -7.37 -14.23
N GLY A 111 7.35 -6.13 -13.83
CA GLY A 111 6.15 -5.84 -13.06
C GLY A 111 6.34 -5.70 -11.55
N LYS A 112 7.58 -5.54 -11.02
CA LYS A 112 7.84 -5.37 -9.58
C LYS A 112 6.98 -4.29 -8.92
N SER A 113 7.07 -3.05 -9.42
CA SER A 113 6.32 -1.90 -8.88
C SER A 113 4.80 -2.07 -9.00
N TRP A 114 4.34 -2.82 -10.02
CA TRP A 114 2.93 -3.15 -10.19
C TRP A 114 2.46 -4.14 -9.13
N LEU A 115 3.24 -5.21 -8.88
CA LEU A 115 2.97 -6.19 -7.83
C LEU A 115 3.01 -5.54 -6.44
N ALA A 116 4.00 -4.67 -6.20
CA ALA A 116 4.08 -3.91 -4.95
C ALA A 116 2.85 -3.02 -4.74
N ALA A 117 2.38 -2.34 -5.81
CA ALA A 117 1.16 -1.54 -5.74
C ALA A 117 -0.09 -2.39 -5.50
N ALA A 118 -0.18 -3.60 -6.10
CA ALA A 118 -1.29 -4.53 -5.90
C ALA A 118 -1.37 -5.01 -4.44
N LEU A 119 -0.24 -5.41 -3.84
CA LEU A 119 -0.17 -5.77 -2.43
C LEU A 119 -0.47 -4.57 -1.51
N GLY A 120 0.03 -3.38 -1.83
CA GLY A 120 -0.27 -2.15 -1.10
C GLY A 120 -1.76 -1.78 -1.16
N HIS A 121 -2.40 -1.93 -2.32
CA HIS A 121 -3.84 -1.73 -2.47
C HIS A 121 -4.63 -2.74 -1.62
N LYS A 122 -4.23 -4.02 -1.63
CA LYS A 122 -4.85 -5.06 -0.80
C LYS A 122 -4.69 -4.75 0.69
N ALA A 123 -3.50 -4.31 1.13
CA ALA A 123 -3.26 -3.88 2.50
C ALA A 123 -4.19 -2.72 2.93
N CYS A 124 -4.43 -1.73 2.05
CA CYS A 124 -5.40 -0.67 2.31
C CYS A 124 -6.83 -1.20 2.48
N ARG A 125 -7.23 -2.22 1.70
CA ARG A 125 -8.54 -2.90 1.86
C ARG A 125 -8.64 -3.61 3.21
N ASP A 126 -7.54 -4.19 3.67
CA ASP A 126 -7.43 -4.92 4.95
C ASP A 126 -7.19 -3.98 6.16
N ASN A 127 -7.51 -2.69 6.02
CA ASN A 127 -7.40 -1.66 7.04
C ASN A 127 -5.97 -1.30 7.48
N GLN A 128 -4.94 -1.71 6.73
CA GLN A 128 -3.55 -1.32 6.99
C GLN A 128 -3.26 0.06 6.38
N SER A 129 -2.48 0.86 7.08
CA SER A 129 -1.94 2.11 6.54
C SER A 129 -0.74 1.81 5.65
N VAL A 130 -0.75 2.35 4.43
CA VAL A 130 0.32 2.14 3.45
C VAL A 130 0.92 3.47 3.05
N LEU A 131 2.23 3.50 2.85
CA LEU A 131 2.93 4.64 2.28
C LEU A 131 3.90 4.15 1.19
N TYR A 132 3.71 4.63 -0.03
CA TYR A 132 4.56 4.33 -1.17
C TYR A 132 5.52 5.49 -1.43
N GLN A 133 6.81 5.17 -1.56
CA GLN A 133 7.86 6.13 -1.88
C GLN A 133 8.81 5.55 -2.93
N ARG A 134 9.23 6.38 -3.89
CA ARG A 134 10.38 6.06 -4.74
C ARG A 134 11.64 6.48 -4.02
N VAL A 135 12.59 5.56 -3.91
CA VAL A 135 13.80 5.76 -3.11
C VAL A 135 14.60 7.02 -3.50
N PRO A 136 14.88 7.31 -4.79
CA PRO A 136 15.60 8.54 -5.14
C PRO A 136 14.87 9.79 -4.65
N ARG A 137 13.56 9.87 -4.89
CA ARG A 137 12.75 11.01 -4.49
C ARG A 137 12.58 11.14 -2.97
N LEU A 138 12.55 10.01 -2.26
CA LEU A 138 12.46 10.00 -0.81
C LEU A 138 13.63 10.76 -0.17
N PHE A 139 14.85 10.46 -0.60
CA PHE A 139 16.04 11.10 -0.05
C PHE A 139 16.16 12.57 -0.46
N GLU A 140 15.73 12.93 -1.68
CA GLU A 140 15.59 14.35 -2.07
C GLU A 140 14.61 15.09 -1.15
N ASP A 141 13.41 14.54 -0.90
CA ASP A 141 12.38 15.15 -0.04
C ASP A 141 12.88 15.26 1.43
N LEU A 142 13.64 14.27 1.93
CA LEU A 142 14.24 14.30 3.27
C LEU A 142 15.33 15.38 3.37
N ALA A 143 16.21 15.47 2.38
CA ALA A 143 17.25 16.50 2.32
C ALA A 143 16.67 17.91 2.29
N LEU A 144 15.66 18.15 1.44
CA LEU A 144 14.93 19.40 1.40
C LEU A 144 14.22 19.69 2.74
N GLY A 145 13.65 18.64 3.36
CA GLY A 145 12.98 18.72 4.65
C GLY A 145 13.87 19.18 5.79
N ARG A 146 15.19 18.92 5.73
CA ARG A 146 16.18 19.46 6.71
C ARG A 146 16.28 20.97 6.63
N GLY A 147 16.23 21.53 5.42
CA GLY A 147 16.33 22.98 5.22
C GLY A 147 15.09 23.76 5.64
N ASP A 148 13.90 23.18 5.53
CA ASP A 148 12.62 23.84 5.84
C ASP A 148 11.92 23.33 7.11
N GLY A 149 12.59 22.47 7.90
CA GLY A 149 12.09 21.97 9.18
C GLY A 149 11.04 20.85 9.10
N ARG A 150 10.74 20.32 7.91
CA ARG A 150 9.76 19.22 7.73
C ARG A 150 10.35 17.82 7.99
N HIS A 151 11.67 17.69 8.07
CA HIS A 151 12.37 16.41 8.20
C HIS A 151 11.84 15.50 9.32
N PRO A 152 11.66 15.98 10.60
CA PRO A 152 11.15 15.11 11.66
C PRO A 152 9.73 14.60 11.40
N ARG A 153 8.91 15.42 10.73
CA ARG A 153 7.53 15.04 10.36
C ARG A 153 7.53 13.97 9.26
N LEU A 154 8.44 14.07 8.30
CA LEU A 154 8.60 13.09 7.23
C LEU A 154 9.06 11.74 7.80
N LEU A 155 10.12 11.72 8.63
CA LEU A 155 10.59 10.51 9.31
C LEU A 155 9.49 9.85 10.13
N LYS A 156 8.77 10.63 10.93
CA LYS A 156 7.64 10.12 11.71
C LYS A 156 6.53 9.51 10.85
N SER A 157 6.26 10.09 9.68
CA SER A 157 5.28 9.54 8.73
C SER A 157 5.74 8.19 8.17
N LEU A 158 7.02 8.08 7.79
CA LEU A 158 7.65 6.86 7.27
C LEU A 158 7.70 5.76 8.33
N GLY A 159 8.02 6.10 9.57
CA GLY A 159 8.06 5.16 10.70
C GLY A 159 6.69 4.59 11.07
N ARG A 160 5.59 5.34 10.88
CA ARG A 160 4.26 4.97 11.38
C ARG A 160 3.41 4.11 10.45
N ALA A 161 3.66 4.13 9.15
CA ALA A 161 2.87 3.34 8.19
C ALA A 161 3.00 1.84 8.49
N ASP A 162 1.90 1.10 8.51
CA ASP A 162 1.93 -0.35 8.73
C ASP A 162 2.75 -1.04 7.62
N LEU A 163 2.61 -0.58 6.38
CA LEU A 163 3.44 -1.00 5.25
C LEU A 163 4.10 0.22 4.58
N LEU A 164 5.43 0.25 4.58
CA LEU A 164 6.22 1.19 3.79
C LEU A 164 6.71 0.48 2.52
N ILE A 165 6.39 1.03 1.35
CA ILE A 165 6.86 0.53 0.06
C ILE A 165 7.96 1.46 -0.44
N LEU A 166 9.18 0.93 -0.55
CA LEU A 166 10.36 1.59 -1.10
C LEU A 166 10.61 1.04 -2.51
N ASP A 167 10.17 1.79 -3.51
CA ASP A 167 10.27 1.39 -4.92
C ASP A 167 11.54 1.95 -5.57
N ASP A 168 12.08 1.22 -6.54
CA ASP A 168 13.30 1.60 -7.28
C ASP A 168 14.57 1.70 -6.37
N TRP A 169 14.74 0.76 -5.44
CA TRP A 169 15.95 0.66 -4.62
C TRP A 169 17.19 0.35 -5.46
N GLY A 170 18.29 1.03 -5.15
CA GLY A 170 19.61 0.76 -5.73
C GLY A 170 19.80 1.34 -7.12
N LEU A 171 19.03 2.34 -7.54
CA LEU A 171 19.29 3.09 -8.79
C LEU A 171 20.52 3.98 -8.67
N GLU A 172 20.80 4.50 -7.47
CA GLU A 172 21.90 5.39 -7.18
C GLU A 172 22.54 5.00 -5.84
N PRO A 173 23.86 5.19 -5.67
CA PRO A 173 24.52 5.01 -4.38
C PRO A 173 23.95 5.99 -3.33
N LEU A 174 23.90 5.53 -2.08
CA LEU A 174 23.43 6.38 -0.97
C LEU A 174 24.57 7.31 -0.49
N ASP A 175 24.25 8.59 -0.33
CA ASP A 175 25.14 9.52 0.39
C ASP A 175 25.05 9.31 1.92
N ALA A 176 25.88 10.02 2.68
CA ALA A 176 25.93 9.88 4.13
C ALA A 176 24.60 10.27 4.81
N GLY A 177 23.90 11.28 4.29
CA GLY A 177 22.61 11.71 4.80
C GLY A 177 21.51 10.69 4.55
N ALA A 178 21.47 10.12 3.35
CA ALA A 178 20.52 9.08 2.97
C ALA A 178 20.71 7.79 3.78
N ARG A 179 21.97 7.39 4.04
CA ARG A 179 22.29 6.24 4.91
C ARG A 179 21.76 6.43 6.33
N HIS A 180 22.02 7.61 6.90
CA HIS A 180 21.55 7.93 8.25
C HIS A 180 20.03 7.93 8.34
N ASP A 181 19.34 8.60 7.41
CA ASP A 181 17.89 8.65 7.38
C ASP A 181 17.27 7.26 7.19
N LEU A 182 17.84 6.47 6.30
CA LEU A 182 17.34 5.11 6.05
C LEU A 182 17.46 4.25 7.30
N LEU A 183 18.62 4.29 7.97
CA LEU A 183 18.83 3.53 9.21
C LEU A 183 17.84 3.96 10.29
N GLU A 184 17.64 5.28 10.50
CA GLU A 184 16.65 5.80 11.46
C GLU A 184 15.23 5.33 11.14
N ILE A 185 14.81 5.38 9.86
CA ILE A 185 13.51 4.87 9.43
C ILE A 185 13.36 3.38 9.75
N LEU A 186 14.39 2.58 9.46
CA LEU A 186 14.35 1.14 9.66
C LEU A 186 14.40 0.74 11.15
N GLU A 187 15.14 1.46 11.97
CA GLU A 187 15.16 1.24 13.42
C GLU A 187 13.79 1.48 14.06
N GLU A 188 13.09 2.55 13.67
CA GLU A 188 11.74 2.82 14.16
C GLU A 188 10.74 1.73 13.72
N ARG A 189 11.00 1.06 12.59
CA ARG A 189 10.11 0.06 12.00
C ARG A 189 10.41 -1.38 12.40
N TYR A 190 11.66 -1.68 12.74
CA TYR A 190 12.12 -3.05 13.01
C TYR A 190 11.30 -3.73 14.10
N GLY A 191 10.76 -4.93 13.81
CA GLY A 191 9.90 -5.69 14.71
C GLY A 191 8.53 -5.06 15.03
N ARG A 192 8.18 -3.93 14.39
CA ARG A 192 6.94 -3.19 14.66
C ARG A 192 6.11 -2.92 13.42
N ARG A 193 6.73 -2.89 12.25
CA ARG A 193 6.10 -2.51 10.97
C ARG A 193 6.82 -3.19 9.81
N SER A 194 6.10 -3.41 8.71
CA SER A 194 6.63 -4.08 7.53
C SER A 194 7.17 -3.10 6.49
N THR A 195 8.29 -3.46 5.88
CA THR A 195 8.87 -2.72 4.77
C THR A 195 8.92 -3.60 3.53
N MET A 196 8.43 -3.09 2.39
CA MET A 196 8.52 -3.74 1.09
C MET A 196 9.49 -2.98 0.21
N ILE A 197 10.42 -3.69 -0.43
CA ILE A 197 11.41 -3.10 -1.32
C ILE A 197 11.29 -3.70 -2.71
N THR A 198 11.36 -2.87 -3.74
CA THR A 198 11.57 -3.33 -5.11
C THR A 198 12.93 -2.89 -5.62
N SER A 199 13.67 -3.79 -6.25
CA SER A 199 15.00 -3.50 -6.80
C SER A 199 15.24 -4.18 -8.15
N GLN A 200 16.08 -3.56 -8.97
CA GLN A 200 16.62 -4.20 -10.16
C GLN A 200 17.88 -5.00 -9.84
N LEU A 201 18.55 -4.65 -8.74
CA LEU A 201 19.77 -5.31 -8.29
C LEU A 201 19.44 -6.46 -7.36
N PRO A 202 20.12 -7.58 -7.47
CA PRO A 202 20.05 -8.67 -6.50
C PRO A 202 20.58 -8.19 -5.14
N VAL A 203 20.10 -8.85 -4.08
CA VAL A 203 20.35 -8.42 -2.68
C VAL A 203 21.84 -8.39 -2.32
N ASP A 204 22.64 -9.29 -2.88
CA ASP A 204 24.10 -9.37 -2.68
C ASP A 204 24.86 -8.11 -3.15
N ARG A 205 24.25 -7.31 -4.04
CA ARG A 205 24.83 -6.04 -4.50
C ARG A 205 24.40 -4.83 -3.67
N TRP A 206 23.51 -5.01 -2.69
CA TRP A 206 22.97 -3.87 -1.91
C TRP A 206 24.01 -3.29 -0.96
N HIS A 207 24.93 -4.09 -0.47
CA HIS A 207 26.04 -3.63 0.35
C HIS A 207 26.88 -2.56 -0.38
N ASP A 208 27.19 -2.78 -1.66
CA ASP A 208 27.93 -1.84 -2.50
C ASP A 208 27.18 -0.50 -2.71
N ILE A 209 25.84 -0.57 -2.85
CA ILE A 209 25.00 0.61 -3.04
C ILE A 209 24.91 1.46 -1.77
N ILE A 210 24.88 0.82 -0.61
CA ILE A 210 24.90 1.53 0.67
C ILE A 210 26.26 2.20 0.87
N GLY A 211 27.35 1.56 0.45
CA GLY A 211 28.68 2.17 0.30
C GLY A 211 29.43 2.46 1.58
N ASP A 212 28.90 2.08 2.75
CA ASP A 212 29.57 2.14 4.05
C ASP A 212 29.31 0.82 4.77
N PRO A 213 30.34 0.04 5.16
CA PRO A 213 30.18 -1.29 5.71
C PRO A 213 29.31 -1.34 6.98
N THR A 214 29.52 -0.40 7.90
CA THR A 214 28.78 -0.36 9.18
C THR A 214 27.30 -0.08 8.97
N TYR A 215 26.99 0.89 8.09
CA TYR A 215 25.60 1.18 7.73
C TYR A 215 24.99 0.04 6.92
N ALA A 216 25.75 -0.58 6.02
CA ALA A 216 25.28 -1.69 5.20
C ALA A 216 24.86 -2.88 6.06
N ASP A 217 25.71 -3.31 6.98
CA ASP A 217 25.40 -4.41 7.89
C ASP A 217 24.14 -4.09 8.72
N ALA A 218 24.07 -2.90 9.30
CA ALA A 218 22.94 -2.50 10.12
C ALA A 218 21.62 -2.38 9.33
N ILE A 219 21.65 -1.84 8.13
CA ILE A 219 20.49 -1.68 7.26
C ILE A 219 20.02 -3.03 6.73
N LEU A 220 20.94 -3.86 6.23
CA LEU A 220 20.61 -5.16 5.66
C LEU A 220 20.11 -6.15 6.69
N ASP A 221 20.65 -6.15 7.90
CA ASP A 221 20.13 -6.95 9.01
C ASP A 221 18.64 -6.67 9.23
N ARG A 222 18.23 -5.40 9.31
CA ARG A 222 16.84 -5.00 9.54
C ARG A 222 15.91 -5.24 8.36
N LEU A 223 16.43 -5.22 7.14
CA LEU A 223 15.62 -5.37 5.93
C LEU A 223 15.44 -6.83 5.52
N ILE A 224 16.49 -7.65 5.66
CA ILE A 224 16.61 -8.94 4.97
C ILE A 224 16.41 -10.13 5.91
N HIS A 225 16.70 -9.97 7.20
CA HIS A 225 16.70 -11.09 8.15
C HIS A 225 15.34 -11.81 8.22
N ASN A 226 14.24 -11.07 8.24
CA ASN A 226 12.86 -11.59 8.27
C ASN A 226 12.09 -11.29 6.97
N ALA A 227 12.78 -11.22 5.83
CA ALA A 227 12.15 -10.84 4.58
C ALA A 227 11.72 -12.05 3.74
N HIS A 228 10.47 -12.02 3.29
CA HIS A 228 10.05 -12.83 2.14
C HIS A 228 10.72 -12.32 0.88
N ARG A 229 11.04 -13.20 -0.07
CA ARG A 229 11.71 -12.81 -1.31
C ARG A 229 10.93 -13.32 -2.51
N ILE A 230 10.75 -12.43 -3.50
CA ILE A 230 10.24 -12.75 -4.82
C ILE A 230 11.30 -12.33 -5.83
N GLU A 231 11.83 -13.30 -6.54
CA GLU A 231 12.78 -13.09 -7.62
C GLU A 231 12.06 -13.24 -8.96
N LEU A 232 11.99 -12.15 -9.70
CA LEU A 232 11.37 -12.10 -11.01
C LEU A 232 12.43 -12.11 -12.09
N SER A 233 12.13 -12.78 -13.19
CA SER A 233 13.00 -12.92 -14.35
C SER A 233 12.22 -12.66 -15.65
N GLY A 234 12.87 -12.78 -16.79
CA GLY A 234 12.25 -12.70 -18.11
C GLY A 234 12.20 -11.29 -18.70
N GLU A 235 11.44 -11.15 -19.80
CA GLU A 235 11.38 -9.93 -20.58
C GLU A 235 10.41 -8.88 -20.02
N SER A 236 10.60 -7.64 -20.47
CA SER A 236 9.73 -6.53 -20.09
C SER A 236 8.29 -6.71 -20.59
N LEU A 237 7.34 -6.77 -19.66
CA LEU A 237 5.90 -6.82 -19.97
C LEU A 237 5.38 -5.56 -20.68
N ARG A 238 6.15 -4.48 -20.70
CA ARG A 238 5.78 -3.23 -21.39
C ARG A 238 5.90 -3.37 -22.90
N ARG A 239 6.78 -4.24 -23.42
CA ARG A 239 6.97 -4.48 -24.85
C ARG A 239 5.76 -5.15 -25.52
N GLY A 240 4.97 -5.94 -24.77
CA GLY A 240 3.77 -6.63 -25.27
C GLY A 240 2.55 -5.72 -25.44
N ARG A 241 2.46 -4.63 -24.67
CA ARG A 241 1.31 -3.69 -24.74
C ARG A 241 1.38 -2.70 -25.93
N GLY A 242 2.52 -2.58 -26.60
CA GLY A 242 2.71 -1.68 -27.77
C GLY A 242 2.31 -2.26 -29.12
N LYS A 243 1.82 -3.49 -29.19
CA LYS A 243 1.40 -4.16 -30.45
C LYS A 243 -0.09 -4.49 -30.42
N GLN A 244 -0.97 -3.50 -30.24
CA GLN A 244 -2.31 -3.62 -30.77
C GLN A 244 -2.27 -3.10 -32.21
N PRO A 245 -2.52 -3.97 -33.24
CA PRO A 245 -2.70 -3.47 -34.58
C PRO A 245 -3.98 -2.62 -34.63
N ASN A 246 -3.84 -1.36 -35.11
CA ASN A 246 -4.99 -0.59 -35.54
C ASN A 246 -5.87 -1.49 -36.41
N LYS A 247 -7.06 -1.83 -35.90
CA LYS A 247 -8.11 -2.36 -36.76
C LYS A 247 -8.63 -1.19 -37.59
N ALA A 248 -8.29 -1.24 -38.88
CA ALA A 248 -8.92 -0.45 -39.92
C ALA A 248 -10.42 -0.78 -40.02
#